data_5baeabde07772ab2c07877bfb695c85b
#
_entry.id   5baeabde07772ab2c07877bfb695c85b
#
_cell.length_a   1.000
_cell.length_b   1.000
_cell.length_c   1.000
_cell.angle_alpha   90.00
_cell.angle_beta   90.00
_cell.angle_gamma   90.00
#
_symmetry.space_group_name_H-M   'P 1'
#
loop_
_entity.id
_entity.type
_entity.pdbx_description
1 polymer ?
#
loop_
_entity_poly.entity_id
_entity_poly.type
_entity_poly.pdbx_seq_one_letter_code
_entity_poly.pdbx_strand_id
1 'polypeptide(L)'
;MKIGYNNKITSLVQLFERLPENERIIVDVLRQIITENLPNYCKEKLAFNVPYFYGQRGICIIWPASVPRGGFKEGVLLGFWQGNKINDQDGYLTRGTNKKVFYRIYRNAEEIDEAAIVKLLKEAVRIDSMGPA
;
A
#
# COMPACT_ATOMS: atom_id res chain seq x y z
N MET A 1 12.44 9.43 -13.31
CA MET A 1 11.68 10.65 -13.57
C MET A 1 10.49 10.74 -12.63
N LYS A 2 10.31 11.87 -12.01
CA LYS A 2 9.19 12.04 -11.10
C LYS A 2 7.93 12.44 -11.86
N ILE A 3 6.78 11.99 -11.37
CA ILE A 3 5.49 12.36 -11.92
C ILE A 3 5.25 13.84 -11.59
N GLY A 4 4.85 14.62 -12.60
CA GLY A 4 4.59 16.03 -12.44
C GLY A 4 3.44 16.31 -11.49
N TYR A 5 3.56 17.37 -10.72
CA TYR A 5 2.56 17.75 -9.73
C TYR A 5 1.17 17.94 -10.34
N ASN A 6 1.11 18.52 -11.56
CA ASN A 6 -0.15 18.82 -12.23
C ASN A 6 -0.73 17.66 -13.03
N ASN A 7 -0.02 16.54 -13.09
CA ASN A 7 -0.46 15.39 -13.89
C ASN A 7 -1.32 14.47 -13.06
N LYS A 8 -2.63 14.61 -13.24
CA LYS A 8 -3.56 13.70 -12.60
C LYS A 8 -3.47 12.32 -13.25
N ILE A 9 -3.38 11.30 -12.42
CA ILE A 9 -3.37 9.90 -12.88
C ILE A 9 -4.79 9.37 -12.75
N THR A 10 -5.33 8.86 -13.86
CA THR A 10 -6.72 8.43 -13.94
C THR A 10 -6.87 6.92 -14.06
N SER A 11 -5.78 6.18 -14.25
CA SER A 11 -5.83 4.72 -14.37
C SER A 11 -4.53 4.09 -13.91
N LEU A 12 -4.60 2.80 -13.57
CA LEU A 12 -3.40 2.02 -13.23
C LEU A 12 -2.43 1.94 -14.39
N VAL A 13 -2.95 1.81 -15.61
CA VAL A 13 -2.10 1.78 -16.80
C VAL A 13 -1.27 3.07 -16.88
N GLN A 14 -1.91 4.20 -16.69
CA GLN A 14 -1.24 5.50 -16.69
C GLN A 14 -0.17 5.58 -15.60
N LEU A 15 -0.50 5.09 -14.41
CA LEU A 15 0.47 5.06 -13.31
C LEU A 15 1.69 4.24 -13.69
N PHE A 16 1.48 3.00 -14.17
CA PHE A 16 2.57 2.11 -14.53
C PHE A 16 3.44 2.69 -15.66
N GLU A 17 2.83 3.37 -16.61
CA GLU A 17 3.61 3.99 -17.70
C GLU A 17 4.54 5.09 -17.20
N ARG A 18 4.21 5.74 -16.10
CA ARG A 18 4.98 6.86 -15.57
C ARG A 18 5.98 6.47 -14.49
N LEU A 19 5.85 5.28 -13.90
CA LEU A 19 6.74 4.85 -12.83
C LEU A 19 8.09 4.39 -13.39
N PRO A 20 9.19 4.70 -12.70
CA PRO A 20 10.47 4.04 -12.97
C PRO A 20 10.31 2.54 -12.85
N GLU A 21 11.10 1.79 -13.61
CA GLU A 21 10.98 0.34 -13.69
C GLU A 21 10.99 -0.34 -12.31
N ASN A 22 11.93 0.04 -11.45
CA ASN A 22 12.04 -0.58 -10.13
C ASN A 22 10.76 -0.39 -9.31
N GLU A 23 10.21 0.82 -9.31
CA GLU A 23 8.97 1.08 -8.57
C GLU A 23 7.80 0.34 -9.17
N ARG A 24 7.74 0.28 -10.50
CA ARG A 24 6.67 -0.44 -11.19
C ARG A 24 6.65 -1.92 -10.82
N ILE A 25 7.82 -2.55 -10.77
CA ILE A 25 7.93 -3.97 -10.39
C ILE A 25 7.45 -4.18 -8.97
N ILE A 26 7.88 -3.33 -8.03
CA ILE A 26 7.46 -3.45 -6.63
C ILE A 26 5.96 -3.29 -6.51
N VAL A 27 5.40 -2.27 -7.15
CA VAL A 27 3.95 -2.00 -7.12
C VAL A 27 3.19 -3.21 -7.67
N ASP A 28 3.66 -3.78 -8.79
CA ASP A 28 2.98 -4.92 -9.40
C ASP A 28 2.96 -6.13 -8.47
N VAL A 29 4.09 -6.45 -7.85
CA VAL A 29 4.18 -7.57 -6.91
C VAL A 29 3.26 -7.34 -5.70
N LEU A 30 3.31 -6.14 -5.11
CA LEU A 30 2.45 -5.82 -3.96
C LEU A 30 0.98 -5.91 -4.33
N ARG A 31 0.59 -5.39 -5.50
CA ARG A 31 -0.80 -5.46 -5.93
C ARG A 31 -1.27 -6.90 -6.10
N GLN A 32 -0.42 -7.76 -6.66
CA GLN A 32 -0.78 -9.17 -6.82
C GLN A 32 -1.04 -9.84 -5.47
N ILE A 33 -0.14 -9.63 -4.51
CA ILE A 33 -0.30 -10.20 -3.17
C ILE A 33 -1.60 -9.70 -2.53
N ILE A 34 -1.84 -8.40 -2.61
CA ILE A 34 -3.00 -7.80 -1.96
C ILE A 34 -4.30 -8.27 -2.62
N THR A 35 -4.38 -8.21 -3.95
CA THR A 35 -5.62 -8.59 -4.64
C THR A 35 -5.95 -10.08 -4.46
N GLU A 36 -4.94 -10.93 -4.39
CA GLU A 36 -5.15 -12.36 -4.18
C GLU A 36 -5.61 -12.70 -2.76
N ASN A 37 -5.38 -11.81 -1.80
CA ASN A 37 -5.63 -12.08 -0.39
C ASN A 37 -6.72 -11.20 0.23
N LEU A 38 -7.39 -10.39 -0.56
CA LEU A 38 -8.53 -9.62 -0.08
C LEU A 38 -9.84 -10.31 -0.46
N PRO A 39 -10.85 -10.28 0.42
CA PRO A 39 -12.16 -10.85 0.08
C PRO A 39 -12.88 -10.03 -0.97
N ASN A 40 -13.92 -10.63 -1.56
CA ASN A 40 -14.64 -10.03 -2.69
C ASN A 40 -15.29 -8.69 -2.38
N TYR A 41 -15.60 -8.41 -1.11
CA TYR A 41 -16.22 -7.13 -0.77
C TYR A 41 -15.22 -5.98 -0.80
N CYS A 42 -13.93 -6.29 -0.81
CA CYS A 42 -12.90 -5.26 -0.88
C CYS A 42 -12.68 -4.83 -2.34
N LYS A 43 -12.36 -3.57 -2.52
CA LYS A 43 -12.15 -2.97 -3.83
C LYS A 43 -10.83 -2.22 -3.89
N GLU A 44 -10.36 -2.00 -5.10
CA GLU A 44 -9.20 -1.16 -5.38
C GLU A 44 -9.65 0.06 -6.16
N LYS A 45 -9.08 1.22 -5.85
CA LYS A 45 -9.26 2.44 -6.63
C LYS A 45 -7.98 3.25 -6.59
N LEU A 46 -7.89 4.27 -7.43
CA LEU A 46 -6.84 5.25 -7.31
C LEU A 46 -7.28 6.33 -6.33
N ALA A 47 -6.44 6.61 -5.35
CA ALA A 47 -6.62 7.73 -4.43
C ALA A 47 -5.25 8.40 -4.30
N PHE A 48 -5.20 9.71 -4.34
CA PHE A 48 -3.93 10.44 -4.30
C PHE A 48 -2.97 10.02 -5.42
N ASN A 49 -3.53 9.56 -6.55
CA ASN A 49 -2.79 9.06 -7.73
C ASN A 49 -2.08 7.72 -7.50
N VAL A 50 -2.44 6.96 -6.48
CA VAL A 50 -1.80 5.68 -6.17
C VAL A 50 -2.86 4.61 -5.86
N PRO A 51 -2.49 3.31 -5.92
CA PRO A 51 -3.42 2.23 -5.59
C PRO A 51 -3.84 2.27 -4.13
N TYR A 52 -5.13 2.24 -3.91
CA TYR A 52 -5.75 2.31 -2.60
C TYR A 52 -6.78 1.19 -2.48
N PHE A 53 -6.67 0.40 -1.42
CA PHE A 53 -7.54 -0.76 -1.18
C PHE A 53 -8.44 -0.48 0.01
N TYR A 54 -9.72 -0.80 -0.15
CA TYR A 54 -10.70 -0.53 0.89
C TYR A 54 -11.79 -1.60 0.95
N GLY A 55 -12.37 -1.77 2.11
CA GLY A 55 -13.55 -2.57 2.33
C GLY A 55 -14.66 -1.66 2.82
N GLN A 56 -15.06 -1.81 4.09
CA GLN A 56 -15.94 -0.84 4.74
C GLN A 56 -15.21 0.47 5.00
N ARG A 57 -13.89 0.39 5.23
CA ARG A 57 -13.00 1.53 5.43
C ARG A 57 -11.71 1.27 4.66
N GLY A 58 -10.79 2.22 4.73
CA GLY A 58 -9.48 2.03 4.11
C GLY A 58 -8.74 0.88 4.75
N ILE A 59 -8.08 0.06 3.92
CA ILE A 59 -7.29 -1.07 4.38
C ILE A 59 -5.82 -0.78 4.20
N CYS A 60 -5.38 -0.57 2.96
CA CYS A 60 -3.96 -0.29 2.71
C CYS A 60 -3.79 0.52 1.44
N ILE A 61 -2.58 1.08 1.29
CA ILE A 61 -2.23 1.94 0.18
C ILE A 61 -0.81 1.60 -0.28
N ILE A 62 -0.57 1.69 -1.59
CA ILE A 62 0.75 1.48 -2.17
C ILE A 62 1.22 2.81 -2.73
N TRP A 63 2.30 3.37 -2.17
CA TRP A 63 2.79 4.69 -2.55
C TRP A 63 4.19 4.62 -3.12
N PRO A 64 4.36 4.78 -4.45
CA PRO A 64 5.70 4.85 -5.05
C PRO A 64 6.37 6.17 -4.72
N ALA A 65 7.68 6.14 -4.50
CA ALA A 65 8.43 7.35 -4.16
C ALA A 65 8.33 8.45 -5.22
N SER A 66 8.19 8.06 -6.49
CA SER A 66 8.07 9.01 -7.60
C SER A 66 6.76 9.79 -7.62
N VAL A 67 5.74 9.31 -6.89
CA VAL A 67 4.48 10.05 -6.78
C VAL A 67 4.64 11.07 -5.67
N PRO A 68 4.39 12.37 -5.95
CA PRO A 68 4.58 13.42 -4.95
C PRO A 68 3.78 13.20 -3.66
N ARG A 69 4.28 13.76 -2.57
CA ARG A 69 3.67 13.76 -1.24
C ARG A 69 3.87 12.49 -0.42
N GLY A 70 4.66 11.53 -0.93
CA GLY A 70 4.97 10.34 -0.13
C GLY A 70 5.91 10.61 1.03
N GLY A 71 6.79 11.61 0.89
CA GLY A 71 7.69 11.99 1.97
C GLY A 71 8.91 11.10 2.13
N PHE A 72 9.24 10.28 1.11
CA PHE A 72 10.43 9.45 1.13
C PHE A 72 11.06 9.46 -0.27
N LYS A 73 12.32 9.02 -0.36
CA LYS A 73 13.14 9.28 -1.55
C LYS A 73 13.19 8.16 -2.57
N GLU A 74 13.09 6.90 -2.16
CA GLU A 74 13.20 5.79 -3.10
C GLU A 74 12.37 4.61 -2.66
N GLY A 75 11.99 3.78 -3.64
CA GLY A 75 11.23 2.58 -3.39
C GLY A 75 9.73 2.80 -3.38
N VAL A 76 9.04 1.90 -2.71
CA VAL A 76 7.58 1.91 -2.65
C VAL A 76 7.15 1.65 -1.21
N LEU A 77 6.22 2.44 -0.73
CA LEU A 77 5.66 2.33 0.61
C LEU A 77 4.36 1.53 0.57
N LEU A 78 4.24 0.54 1.44
CA LEU A 78 2.98 -0.14 1.71
C LEU A 78 2.50 0.31 3.08
N GLY A 79 1.36 1.00 3.15
CA GLY A 79 0.81 1.52 4.39
C GLY A 79 -0.53 0.89 4.73
N PHE A 80 -0.74 0.60 6.00
CA PHE A 80 -2.00 0.06 6.52
C PHE A 80 -2.71 1.15 7.31
N TRP A 81 -3.96 1.47 6.92
CA TRP A 81 -4.72 2.58 7.52
C TRP A 81 -4.99 2.38 9.01
N GLN A 82 -5.24 1.14 9.42
CA GLN A 82 -5.51 0.82 10.83
C GLN A 82 -4.31 0.10 11.45
N GLY A 83 -3.10 0.50 11.05
CA GLY A 83 -1.87 -0.15 11.49
C GLY A 83 -1.74 -0.24 13.01
N ASN A 84 -2.24 0.77 13.73
CA ASN A 84 -2.20 0.80 15.18
C ASN A 84 -3.07 -0.29 15.82
N LYS A 85 -4.02 -0.86 15.09
CA LYS A 85 -4.91 -1.91 15.59
C LYS A 85 -4.47 -3.31 15.17
N ILE A 86 -3.53 -3.39 14.22
CA ILE A 86 -3.03 -4.68 13.74
C ILE A 86 -2.07 -5.26 14.77
N ASN A 87 -2.23 -6.56 15.05
CA ASN A 87 -1.29 -7.27 15.88
C ASN A 87 -0.06 -7.64 15.03
N ASP A 88 0.96 -6.83 15.11
CA ASP A 88 2.22 -6.98 14.37
C ASP A 88 3.31 -7.47 15.33
N GLN A 89 3.22 -8.75 15.70
CA GLN A 89 4.12 -9.34 16.68
C GLN A 89 5.58 -9.27 16.29
N ASP A 90 5.85 -9.37 15.00
CA ASP A 90 7.22 -9.41 14.49
C ASP A 90 7.81 -8.01 14.23
N GLY A 91 7.02 -6.97 14.44
CA GLY A 91 7.48 -5.61 14.20
C GLY A 91 7.79 -5.33 12.74
N TYR A 92 7.02 -5.92 11.83
CA TYR A 92 7.25 -5.78 10.40
C TYR A 92 6.99 -4.35 9.91
N LEU A 93 6.00 -3.69 10.48
CA LEU A 93 5.61 -2.34 10.08
C LEU A 93 6.34 -1.27 10.90
N THR A 94 6.63 -0.16 10.26
CA THR A 94 7.22 1.02 10.88
C THR A 94 6.12 1.98 11.30
N ARG A 95 6.18 2.45 12.53
CA ARG A 95 5.22 3.43 13.03
C ARG A 95 5.64 4.86 12.68
N GLY A 96 6.92 5.17 12.83
CA GLY A 96 7.41 6.54 12.71
C GLY A 96 6.73 7.43 13.74
N THR A 97 6.25 8.58 13.31
CA THR A 97 5.48 9.50 14.13
C THR A 97 3.98 9.37 13.91
N ASN A 98 3.56 8.37 13.12
CA ASN A 98 2.15 8.18 12.80
C ASN A 98 1.38 7.58 13.95
N LYS A 99 0.11 7.96 14.07
CA LYS A 99 -0.78 7.43 15.10
C LYS A 99 -1.58 6.23 14.64
N LYS A 100 -1.89 6.16 13.34
CA LYS A 100 -2.74 5.10 12.78
C LYS A 100 -2.13 4.38 11.62
N VAL A 101 -1.51 5.09 10.68
CA VAL A 101 -0.97 4.49 9.47
C VAL A 101 0.43 3.99 9.72
N PHE A 102 0.59 2.68 9.76
CA PHE A 102 1.88 2.05 9.91
C PHE A 102 2.28 1.47 8.55
N TYR A 103 3.59 1.45 8.26
CA TYR A 103 4.04 1.20 6.89
C TYR A 103 5.35 0.42 6.84
N ARG A 104 5.64 -0.06 5.63
CA ARG A 104 6.96 -0.58 5.30
C ARG A 104 7.36 -0.08 3.93
N ILE A 105 8.63 0.27 3.77
CA ILE A 105 9.18 0.75 2.48
C ILE A 105 10.07 -0.33 1.90
N TYR A 106 9.84 -0.66 0.62
CA TYR A 106 10.61 -1.65 -0.13
C TYR A 106 11.45 -0.93 -1.16
N ARG A 107 12.75 -1.17 -1.15
CA ARG A 107 13.67 -0.58 -2.13
C ARG A 107 13.77 -1.41 -3.40
N ASN A 108 13.52 -2.71 -3.28
CA ASN A 108 13.48 -3.62 -4.42
C ASN A 108 12.50 -4.75 -4.11
N ALA A 109 12.13 -5.51 -5.16
CA ALA A 109 11.13 -6.57 -5.01
C ALA A 109 11.60 -7.71 -4.11
N GLU A 110 12.91 -7.92 -4.01
CA GLU A 110 13.45 -9.01 -3.19
C GLU A 110 13.24 -8.80 -1.69
N GLU A 111 13.00 -7.57 -1.27
CA GLU A 111 12.71 -7.26 0.13
C GLU A 111 11.27 -7.62 0.54
N ILE A 112 10.42 -7.93 -0.43
CA ILE A 112 9.01 -8.21 -0.16
C ILE A 112 8.88 -9.58 0.50
N ASP A 113 8.30 -9.59 1.69
CA ASP A 113 7.99 -10.81 2.43
C ASP A 113 6.50 -11.09 2.29
N GLU A 114 6.16 -11.95 1.34
CA GLU A 114 4.77 -12.26 1.03
C GLU A 114 4.02 -12.81 2.24
N ALA A 115 4.64 -13.74 2.97
CA ALA A 115 3.99 -14.35 4.13
C ALA A 115 3.65 -13.31 5.20
N ALA A 116 4.57 -12.37 5.45
CA ALA A 116 4.34 -11.30 6.41
C ALA A 116 3.19 -10.40 5.97
N ILE A 117 3.15 -10.04 4.68
CA ILE A 117 2.10 -9.19 4.14
C ILE A 117 0.73 -9.89 4.23
N VAL A 118 0.67 -11.16 3.85
CA VAL A 118 -0.58 -11.94 3.92
C VAL A 118 -1.12 -11.96 5.34
N LYS A 119 -0.25 -12.16 6.33
CA LYS A 119 -0.64 -12.18 7.73
C LYS A 119 -1.22 -10.83 8.16
N LEU A 120 -0.60 -9.75 7.75
CA LEU A 120 -1.08 -8.39 8.05
C LEU A 120 -2.41 -8.10 7.35
N LEU A 121 -2.56 -8.54 6.11
CA LEU A 121 -3.81 -8.36 5.37
C LEU A 121 -4.98 -9.07 6.04
N LYS A 122 -4.76 -10.30 6.50
CA LYS A 122 -5.80 -11.03 7.22
C LYS A 122 -6.24 -10.30 8.48
N GLU A 123 -5.29 -9.74 9.21
CA GLU A 123 -5.58 -8.95 10.40
C GLU A 123 -6.35 -7.68 10.03
N ALA A 124 -5.90 -6.98 8.97
CA ALA A 124 -6.55 -5.75 8.52
C ALA A 124 -7.99 -6.02 8.07
N VAL A 125 -8.23 -7.12 7.37
CA VAL A 125 -9.57 -7.51 6.94
C VAL A 125 -10.45 -7.85 8.15
N ARG A 126 -9.91 -8.55 9.13
CA ARG A 126 -10.64 -8.85 10.36
C ARG A 126 -11.11 -7.57 11.04
N ILE A 127 -10.23 -6.60 11.15
CA ILE A 127 -10.55 -5.30 11.75
C ILE A 127 -11.62 -4.59 10.94
N ASP A 128 -11.50 -4.57 9.62
CA ASP A 128 -12.47 -3.92 8.73
C ASP A 128 -13.85 -4.56 8.84
N SER A 129 -13.91 -5.89 8.94
CA SER A 129 -15.18 -6.62 9.00
C SER A 129 -15.90 -6.45 10.31
N MET A 130 -15.23 -5.99 11.35
CA MET A 130 -15.86 -5.74 12.65
C MET A 130 -16.73 -4.49 12.64
N GLY A 131 -16.64 -3.70 11.55
CA GLY A 131 -17.40 -2.47 11.46
C GLY A 131 -16.83 -1.33 12.30
N PRO A 132 -17.47 -0.17 12.29
CA PRO A 132 -17.00 0.97 13.06
C PRO A 132 -17.14 0.65 14.56
N ALA A 133 -16.06 0.90 15.28
CA ALA A 133 -16.07 0.74 16.73
C ALA A 133 -16.71 1.95 17.39
#